data_defeeb450d55414bc055f6044779e325
#
_entry.id   defeeb450d55414bc055f6044779e325
#
_cell.length_a   1.000
_cell.length_b   1.000
_cell.length_c   1.000
_cell.angle_alpha   90.00
_cell.angle_beta   90.00
_cell.angle_gamma   90.00
#
_symmetry.space_group_name_H-M   'P 1'
#
loop_
_entity.id
_entity.type
_entity.pdbx_description
1 polymer ?
#
loop_
_entity_poly.entity_id
_entity_poly.type
_entity_poly.pdbx_seq_one_letter_code
_entity_poly.pdbx_strand_id
1 'polypeptide(L)'
;MTRRARRNSRRNALLGTVAAGLLLAGCTPGPTQMQPDAAALQDAQLKAAQQAEASYNYSDAVGIYQGLLAQHPEDPDLAMNLARNMRFAGQAQSAIAVISRLIAKQGRTPHLLTELGKAYLAADQDNLALPTLLEAKEQLPNDWEILSTLGVAYDYQGNYADAREAYAQALIASPSNPTVLNNLALSQASSGDLDGAIATLQQAIDQPTASAQTRQNLALLMALKGDPDAAERLARKDLPPEVADNNNAYFRMISNAAKAAAAAPPAGGSAVQ
;
A
#
# COMPACT_ATOMS: atom_id res chain seq x y z
N MET A 1 54.88 -25.80 29.69
CA MET A 1 56.04 -24.98 30.11
C MET A 1 55.51 -23.66 30.53
N THR A 2 55.47 -23.48 31.79
CA THR A 2 56.12 -22.58 32.75
C THR A 2 55.57 -21.16 32.77
N ARG A 3 54.87 -20.85 33.81
CA ARG A 3 55.15 -20.29 35.15
C ARG A 3 54.86 -18.78 35.18
N ARG A 4 53.88 -18.38 36.03
CA ARG A 4 54.00 -17.83 37.40
C ARG A 4 54.71 -16.46 37.50
N ALA A 5 54.02 -15.44 38.10
CA ALA A 5 54.14 -15.02 39.49
C ALA A 5 53.30 -13.74 39.73
N ARG A 6 52.39 -13.70 40.58
CA ARG A 6 52.25 -13.28 42.00
C ARG A 6 53.23 -12.23 42.52
N ARG A 7 52.73 -11.10 43.05
CA ARG A 7 53.06 -10.48 44.39
C ARG A 7 52.31 -9.15 44.54
N ASN A 8 51.39 -9.03 45.43
CA ASN A 8 51.39 -8.68 46.86
C ASN A 8 52.24 -7.46 47.20
N SER A 9 51.66 -6.38 47.78
CA SER A 9 51.85 -6.08 49.19
C SER A 9 51.39 -4.63 49.55
N ARG A 10 50.43 -4.52 50.46
CA ARG A 10 50.48 -3.83 51.76
C ARG A 10 50.46 -2.30 51.82
N ARG A 11 49.31 -1.80 52.38
CA ARG A 11 49.20 -1.04 53.63
C ARG A 11 49.93 0.29 53.69
N ASN A 12 49.11 1.38 53.88
CA ASN A 12 49.28 2.18 55.10
C ASN A 12 48.01 2.98 55.38
N ALA A 13 47.52 2.84 56.58
CA ALA A 13 46.46 3.64 57.18
C ALA A 13 47.03 4.99 57.65
N LEU A 14 46.35 6.05 57.46
CA LEU A 14 46.51 7.29 58.24
C LEU A 14 45.13 7.86 58.51
N LEU A 15 44.80 7.86 59.79
CA LEU A 15 43.69 8.56 60.42
C LEU A 15 43.90 10.08 60.29
N GLY A 16 42.87 10.73 59.85
CA GLY A 16 42.74 12.20 59.89
C GLY A 16 41.30 12.60 60.08
N THR A 17 40.91 12.82 61.32
CA THR A 17 39.66 13.46 61.71
C THR A 17 39.68 14.94 61.36
N VAL A 18 38.67 15.43 60.56
CA VAL A 18 38.30 16.85 60.53
C VAL A 18 36.82 16.99 60.16
N ALA A 19 36.12 17.55 61.06
CA ALA A 19 34.99 18.50 60.98
C ALA A 19 33.81 18.21 60.07
N ALA A 20 32.68 17.96 60.68
CA ALA A 20 31.33 18.11 60.14
C ALA A 20 31.10 19.55 59.64
N GLY A 21 30.97 19.65 58.31
CA GLY A 21 30.37 20.79 57.61
C GLY A 21 29.05 20.36 57.01
N LEU A 22 27.94 20.70 57.61
CA LEU A 22 26.59 20.62 57.03
C LEU A 22 26.52 21.60 55.84
N LEU A 23 26.81 21.13 54.64
CA LEU A 23 26.38 21.80 53.43
C LEU A 23 24.99 21.24 53.06
N LEU A 24 23.96 22.02 53.37
CA LEU A 24 22.64 21.90 52.75
C LEU A 24 22.80 22.15 51.25
N ALA A 25 23.13 21.10 50.50
CA ALA A 25 22.99 21.13 49.08
C ALA A 25 21.49 21.14 48.78
N GLY A 26 20.96 22.32 48.49
CA GLY A 26 19.62 22.47 47.94
C GLY A 26 19.53 21.61 46.66
N CYS A 27 18.68 20.61 46.71
CA CYS A 27 18.22 19.93 45.50
C CYS A 27 17.46 20.96 44.66
N THR A 28 18.16 21.59 43.70
CA THR A 28 17.47 22.22 42.60
C THR A 28 16.82 21.08 41.81
N PRO A 29 15.49 21.07 41.67
CA PRO A 29 14.89 20.11 40.76
C PRO A 29 15.48 20.41 39.38
N GLY A 30 16.22 19.42 38.82
CA GLY A 30 16.68 19.47 37.46
C GLY A 30 15.46 19.67 36.53
N PRO A 31 15.66 20.21 35.32
CA PRO A 31 14.55 20.38 34.40
C PRO A 31 13.82 19.03 34.28
N THR A 32 12.59 19.01 34.77
CA THR A 32 11.68 17.90 34.56
C THR A 32 11.65 17.70 33.06
N GLN A 33 12.30 16.65 32.53
CA GLN A 33 12.05 16.21 31.19
C GLN A 33 10.56 15.88 31.13
N MET A 34 9.78 16.79 30.54
CA MET A 34 8.39 16.53 30.26
C MET A 34 8.41 15.29 29.34
N GLN A 35 8.08 14.13 29.91
CA GLN A 35 7.77 12.98 29.07
C GLN A 35 6.61 13.42 28.19
N PRO A 36 6.72 13.22 26.86
CA PRO A 36 5.60 13.56 25.99
C PRO A 36 4.38 12.80 26.50
N ASP A 37 3.25 13.48 26.55
CA ASP A 37 1.95 12.89 26.86
C ASP A 37 1.76 11.65 25.95
N ALA A 38 1.36 10.54 26.54
CA ALA A 38 1.18 9.29 25.79
C ALA A 38 0.23 9.48 24.60
N ALA A 39 -0.79 10.33 24.75
CA ALA A 39 -1.70 10.68 23.65
C ALA A 39 -0.98 11.48 22.54
N ALA A 40 -0.11 12.42 22.90
CA ALA A 40 0.67 13.18 21.93
C ALA A 40 1.68 12.29 21.19
N LEU A 41 2.24 11.30 21.87
CA LEU A 41 3.14 10.31 21.24
C LEU A 41 2.36 9.42 20.24
N GLN A 42 1.20 8.93 20.62
CA GLN A 42 0.32 8.14 19.76
C GLN A 42 -0.08 8.94 18.51
N ASP A 43 -0.47 10.19 18.66
CA ASP A 43 -0.83 11.10 17.57
C ASP A 43 0.34 11.31 16.60
N ALA A 44 1.55 11.47 17.15
CA ALA A 44 2.76 11.59 16.34
C ALA A 44 3.07 10.31 15.55
N GLN A 45 2.87 9.14 16.15
CA GLN A 45 3.04 7.85 15.49
C GLN A 45 2.00 7.64 14.39
N LEU A 46 0.72 7.98 14.62
CA LEU A 46 -0.33 7.92 13.58
C LEU A 46 0.00 8.83 12.39
N LYS A 47 0.44 10.06 12.65
CA LYS A 47 0.89 10.98 11.58
C LYS A 47 2.08 10.43 10.82
N ALA A 48 3.04 9.80 11.50
CA ALA A 48 4.18 9.16 10.85
C ALA A 48 3.76 7.98 9.97
N ALA A 49 2.80 7.16 10.42
CA ALA A 49 2.25 6.07 9.61
C ALA A 49 1.54 6.61 8.35
N GLN A 50 0.70 7.64 8.49
CA GLN A 50 0.02 8.30 7.37
C GLN A 50 1.01 8.95 6.39
N GLN A 51 2.10 9.53 6.90
CA GLN A 51 3.16 10.06 6.05
C GLN A 51 3.89 8.96 5.27
N ALA A 52 4.14 7.81 5.89
CA ALA A 52 4.72 6.65 5.24
C ALA A 52 3.78 6.12 4.12
N GLU A 53 2.47 6.03 4.39
CA GLU A 53 1.44 5.69 3.38
C GLU A 53 1.45 6.67 2.20
N ALA A 54 1.44 7.97 2.49
CA ALA A 54 1.46 9.02 1.47
C ALA A 54 2.73 8.98 0.59
N SER A 55 3.82 8.44 1.15
CA SER A 55 5.10 8.25 0.45
C SER A 55 5.23 6.84 -0.17
N TYR A 56 4.17 6.03 -0.17
CA TYR A 56 4.16 4.64 -0.64
C TYR A 56 5.15 3.72 0.11
N ASN A 57 5.63 4.14 1.28
CA ASN A 57 6.50 3.34 2.13
C ASN A 57 5.67 2.46 3.08
N TYR A 58 4.95 1.51 2.51
CA TYR A 58 4.02 0.66 3.25
C TYR A 58 4.71 -0.23 4.28
N SER A 59 5.98 -0.60 4.07
CA SER A 59 6.73 -1.40 5.04
C SER A 59 6.97 -0.66 6.35
N ASP A 60 7.31 0.63 6.28
CA ASP A 60 7.46 1.47 7.48
C ASP A 60 6.11 1.70 8.14
N ALA A 61 5.05 1.95 7.37
CA ALA A 61 3.69 2.07 7.90
C ALA A 61 3.26 0.82 8.66
N VAL A 62 3.54 -0.39 8.12
CA VAL A 62 3.31 -1.67 8.81
C VAL A 62 4.01 -1.70 10.17
N GLY A 63 5.29 -1.35 10.24
CA GLY A 63 6.05 -1.34 11.49
C GLY A 63 5.43 -0.41 12.54
N ILE A 64 5.01 0.78 12.13
CA ILE A 64 4.39 1.77 13.02
C ILE A 64 3.02 1.27 13.50
N TYR A 65 2.14 0.81 12.60
CA TYR A 65 0.82 0.28 12.98
C TYR A 65 0.92 -0.96 13.86
N GLN A 66 1.92 -1.83 13.66
CA GLN A 66 2.19 -2.96 14.56
C GLN A 66 2.55 -2.48 15.98
N GLY A 67 3.39 -1.46 16.08
CA GLY A 67 3.76 -0.86 17.36
C GLY A 67 2.55 -0.24 18.09
N LEU A 68 1.70 0.49 17.36
CA LEU A 68 0.46 1.07 17.88
C LEU A 68 -0.53 -0.01 18.32
N LEU A 69 -0.74 -1.04 17.51
CA LEU A 69 -1.65 -2.14 17.82
C LEU A 69 -1.16 -2.96 19.02
N ALA A 70 0.16 -3.06 19.25
CA ALA A 70 0.69 -3.71 20.44
C ALA A 70 0.34 -2.94 21.74
N GLN A 71 0.18 -1.62 21.66
CA GLN A 71 -0.23 -0.76 22.77
C GLN A 71 -1.76 -0.76 22.92
N HIS A 72 -2.51 -0.89 21.83
CA HIS A 72 -3.96 -0.86 21.75
C HIS A 72 -4.50 -2.10 21.01
N PRO A 73 -4.39 -3.32 21.58
CA PRO A 73 -4.61 -4.58 20.87
C PRO A 73 -6.07 -4.82 20.45
N GLU A 74 -7.00 -4.04 21.01
CA GLU A 74 -8.43 -4.14 20.71
C GLU A 74 -8.93 -3.07 19.71
N ASP A 75 -8.04 -2.19 19.24
CA ASP A 75 -8.41 -1.12 18.33
C ASP A 75 -8.61 -1.67 16.91
N PRO A 76 -9.85 -1.68 16.38
CA PRO A 76 -10.14 -2.24 15.07
C PRO A 76 -9.60 -1.37 13.92
N ASP A 77 -9.51 -0.06 14.12
CA ASP A 77 -9.06 0.87 13.06
C ASP A 77 -7.55 0.71 12.86
N LEU A 78 -6.79 0.56 13.93
CA LEU A 78 -5.36 0.24 13.85
C LEU A 78 -5.13 -1.12 13.18
N ALA A 79 -5.92 -2.13 13.53
CA ALA A 79 -5.80 -3.45 12.92
C ALA A 79 -6.18 -3.42 11.42
N MET A 80 -7.21 -2.65 11.04
CA MET A 80 -7.60 -2.47 9.66
C MET A 80 -6.54 -1.73 8.84
N ASN A 81 -5.97 -0.64 9.38
CA ASN A 81 -4.90 0.10 8.73
C ASN A 81 -3.64 -0.77 8.59
N LEU A 82 -3.31 -1.55 9.63
CA LEU A 82 -2.23 -2.53 9.55
C LEU A 82 -2.45 -3.53 8.41
N ALA A 83 -3.62 -4.15 8.33
CA ALA A 83 -3.93 -5.13 7.29
C ALA A 83 -3.85 -4.53 5.88
N ARG A 84 -4.36 -3.31 5.69
CA ARG A 84 -4.28 -2.58 4.42
C ARG A 84 -2.83 -2.34 4.01
N ASN A 85 -2.00 -1.87 4.93
CA ASN A 85 -0.58 -1.61 4.67
C ASN A 85 0.20 -2.91 4.43
N MET A 86 -0.09 -3.98 5.17
CA MET A 86 0.47 -5.32 4.90
C MET A 86 0.17 -5.78 3.48
N ARG A 87 -1.06 -5.59 3.01
CA ARG A 87 -1.45 -5.94 1.63
C ARG A 87 -0.63 -5.16 0.60
N PHE A 88 -0.47 -3.85 0.77
CA PHE A 88 0.34 -3.02 -0.12
C PHE A 88 1.85 -3.30 -0.01
N ALA A 89 2.33 -3.75 1.14
CA ALA A 89 3.72 -4.18 1.35
C ALA A 89 4.01 -5.61 0.83
N GLY A 90 3.07 -6.25 0.13
CA GLY A 90 3.22 -7.62 -0.37
C GLY A 90 3.08 -8.71 0.69
N GLN A 91 2.58 -8.37 1.89
CA GLN A 91 2.37 -9.29 3.01
C GLN A 91 0.89 -9.75 3.07
N ALA A 92 0.32 -10.12 1.93
CA ALA A 92 -1.10 -10.38 1.78
C ALA A 92 -1.60 -11.50 2.73
N GLN A 93 -0.81 -12.55 2.95
CA GLN A 93 -1.18 -13.64 3.87
C GLN A 93 -1.28 -13.16 5.33
N SER A 94 -0.40 -12.23 5.74
CA SER A 94 -0.47 -11.60 7.07
C SER A 94 -1.71 -10.70 7.19
N ALA A 95 -2.05 -9.96 6.14
CA ALA A 95 -3.27 -9.15 6.08
C ALA A 95 -4.52 -10.02 6.26
N ILE A 96 -4.62 -11.16 5.56
CA ILE A 96 -5.71 -12.13 5.73
C ILE A 96 -5.84 -12.56 7.19
N ALA A 97 -4.73 -12.88 7.86
CA ALA A 97 -4.75 -13.31 9.25
C ALA A 97 -5.25 -12.20 10.20
N VAL A 98 -4.87 -10.95 9.98
CA VAL A 98 -5.34 -9.81 10.78
C VAL A 98 -6.83 -9.58 10.58
N ILE A 99 -7.31 -9.53 9.32
CA ILE A 99 -8.73 -9.32 9.02
C ILE A 99 -9.59 -10.48 9.54
N SER A 100 -9.12 -11.73 9.43
CA SER A 100 -9.83 -12.90 9.96
C SER A 100 -10.02 -12.83 11.48
N ARG A 101 -9.04 -12.28 12.23
CA ARG A 101 -9.19 -12.02 13.67
C ARG A 101 -10.25 -10.94 13.95
N LEU A 102 -10.29 -9.88 13.15
CA LEU A 102 -11.33 -8.86 13.27
C LEU A 102 -12.71 -9.44 13.00
N ILE A 103 -12.86 -10.25 11.96
CA ILE A 103 -14.10 -10.95 11.64
C ILE A 103 -14.55 -11.87 12.78
N ALA A 104 -13.62 -12.58 13.40
CA ALA A 104 -13.94 -13.45 14.56
C ALA A 104 -14.47 -12.67 15.77
N LYS A 105 -14.09 -11.39 15.93
CA LYS A 105 -14.52 -10.50 17.02
C LYS A 105 -15.80 -9.73 16.71
N GLN A 106 -15.91 -9.21 15.48
CA GLN A 106 -16.94 -8.25 15.08
C GLN A 106 -18.02 -8.84 14.16
N GLY A 107 -17.83 -10.09 13.72
CA GLY A 107 -18.68 -10.72 12.70
C GLY A 107 -18.26 -10.35 11.27
N ARG A 108 -18.98 -10.94 10.32
CA ARG A 108 -18.74 -10.79 8.89
C ARG A 108 -19.42 -9.52 8.35
N THR A 109 -18.88 -8.37 8.68
CA THR A 109 -19.42 -7.09 8.20
C THR A 109 -18.98 -6.83 6.74
N PRO A 110 -19.77 -6.07 5.94
CA PRO A 110 -19.45 -5.82 4.53
C PRO A 110 -18.05 -5.24 4.32
N HIS A 111 -17.64 -4.28 5.15
CA HIS A 111 -16.32 -3.64 5.05
C HIS A 111 -15.19 -4.63 5.35
N LEU A 112 -15.33 -5.49 6.39
CA LEU A 112 -14.33 -6.51 6.69
C LEU A 112 -14.26 -7.57 5.60
N LEU A 113 -15.40 -7.96 5.02
CA LEU A 113 -15.45 -8.88 3.88
C LEU A 113 -14.79 -8.27 2.63
N THR A 114 -14.99 -6.98 2.39
CA THR A 114 -14.35 -6.27 1.26
C THR A 114 -12.82 -6.25 1.41
N GLU A 115 -12.32 -5.88 2.59
CA GLU A 115 -10.87 -5.91 2.82
C GLU A 115 -10.29 -7.33 2.81
N LEU A 116 -11.05 -8.34 3.28
CA LEU A 116 -10.67 -9.75 3.15
C LEU A 116 -10.59 -10.18 1.68
N GLY A 117 -11.58 -9.80 0.87
CA GLY A 117 -11.58 -10.05 -0.57
C GLY A 117 -10.37 -9.43 -1.27
N LYS A 118 -10.06 -8.17 -0.97
CA LYS A 118 -8.84 -7.50 -1.48
C LYS A 118 -7.56 -8.20 -1.03
N ALA A 119 -7.51 -8.71 0.21
CA ALA A 119 -6.35 -9.44 0.71
C ALA A 119 -6.20 -10.81 0.02
N TYR A 120 -7.32 -11.50 -0.28
CA TYR A 120 -7.31 -12.72 -1.06
C TYR A 120 -6.81 -12.48 -2.49
N LEU A 121 -7.27 -11.42 -3.17
CA LEU A 121 -6.77 -11.06 -4.51
C LEU A 121 -5.27 -10.78 -4.49
N ALA A 122 -4.79 -10.04 -3.49
CA ALA A 122 -3.36 -9.76 -3.34
C ALA A 122 -2.51 -11.00 -2.99
N ALA A 123 -3.16 -12.08 -2.53
CA ALA A 123 -2.54 -13.38 -2.25
C ALA A 123 -2.73 -14.42 -3.37
N ASP A 124 -3.20 -13.98 -4.55
CA ASP A 124 -3.54 -14.84 -5.70
C ASP A 124 -4.56 -15.95 -5.34
N GLN A 125 -5.48 -15.64 -4.39
CA GLN A 125 -6.53 -16.55 -3.94
C GLN A 125 -7.91 -16.08 -4.46
N ASP A 126 -8.02 -15.87 -5.75
CA ASP A 126 -9.22 -15.36 -6.43
C ASP A 126 -10.44 -16.26 -6.22
N ASN A 127 -10.24 -17.57 -6.07
CA ASN A 127 -11.29 -18.53 -5.73
C ASN A 127 -11.94 -18.28 -4.35
N LEU A 128 -11.25 -17.61 -3.42
CA LEU A 128 -11.78 -17.20 -2.12
C LEU A 128 -12.27 -15.73 -2.15
N ALA A 129 -11.65 -14.90 -2.97
CA ALA A 129 -12.00 -13.49 -3.08
C ALA A 129 -13.44 -13.29 -3.58
N LEU A 130 -13.79 -13.92 -4.71
CA LEU A 130 -15.10 -13.72 -5.35
C LEU A 130 -16.28 -14.07 -4.43
N PRO A 131 -16.38 -15.26 -3.81
CA PRO A 131 -17.49 -15.56 -2.91
C PRO A 131 -17.53 -14.65 -1.68
N THR A 132 -16.36 -14.23 -1.14
CA THR A 132 -16.30 -13.30 -0.02
C THR A 132 -16.86 -11.91 -0.38
N LEU A 133 -16.55 -11.42 -1.59
CA LEU A 133 -17.06 -10.13 -2.07
C LEU A 133 -18.54 -10.18 -2.47
N LEU A 134 -19.02 -11.31 -2.96
CA LEU A 134 -20.46 -11.52 -3.22
C LEU A 134 -21.26 -11.47 -1.92
N GLU A 135 -20.76 -12.08 -0.85
CA GLU A 135 -21.38 -11.96 0.49
C GLU A 135 -21.39 -10.50 0.99
N ALA A 136 -20.33 -9.72 0.74
CA ALA A 136 -20.31 -8.30 1.05
C ALA A 136 -21.39 -7.53 0.26
N LYS A 137 -21.53 -7.83 -1.03
CA LYS A 137 -22.54 -7.21 -1.92
C LYS A 137 -23.96 -7.55 -1.49
N GLU A 138 -24.23 -8.74 -1.00
CA GLU A 138 -25.56 -9.11 -0.47
C GLU A 138 -25.99 -8.22 0.69
N GLN A 139 -25.04 -7.79 1.53
CA GLN A 139 -25.29 -6.91 2.67
C GLN A 139 -25.38 -5.42 2.29
N LEU A 140 -24.54 -4.98 1.33
CA LEU A 140 -24.50 -3.59 0.83
C LEU A 140 -24.43 -3.58 -0.71
N PRO A 141 -25.58 -3.77 -1.40
CA PRO A 141 -25.62 -4.01 -2.83
C PRO A 141 -25.20 -2.83 -3.70
N ASN A 142 -25.24 -1.60 -3.17
CA ASN A 142 -24.94 -0.37 -3.89
C ASN A 142 -23.67 0.32 -3.37
N ASP A 143 -22.81 -0.39 -2.64
CA ASP A 143 -21.53 0.17 -2.21
C ASP A 143 -20.52 0.11 -3.37
N TRP A 144 -20.03 1.29 -3.77
CA TRP A 144 -19.15 1.43 -4.93
C TRP A 144 -17.81 0.69 -4.74
N GLU A 145 -17.32 0.60 -3.51
CA GLU A 145 -16.04 -0.04 -3.22
C GLU A 145 -16.14 -1.57 -3.36
N ILE A 146 -17.24 -2.13 -2.85
CA ILE A 146 -17.56 -3.57 -3.01
C ILE A 146 -17.71 -3.89 -4.49
N LEU A 147 -18.52 -3.11 -5.21
CA LEU A 147 -18.79 -3.31 -6.64
C LEU A 147 -17.52 -3.19 -7.47
N SER A 148 -16.68 -2.17 -7.20
CA SER A 148 -15.39 -2.02 -7.88
C SER A 148 -14.43 -3.17 -7.57
N THR A 149 -14.40 -3.65 -6.32
CA THR A 149 -13.54 -4.78 -5.93
C THR A 149 -14.02 -6.10 -6.55
N LEU A 150 -15.34 -6.28 -6.71
CA LEU A 150 -15.91 -7.39 -7.49
C LEU A 150 -15.46 -7.34 -8.95
N GLY A 151 -15.45 -6.15 -9.56
CA GLY A 151 -14.91 -5.97 -10.91
C GLY A 151 -13.48 -6.47 -11.01
N VAL A 152 -12.61 -6.09 -10.05
CA VAL A 152 -11.24 -6.59 -9.99
C VAL A 152 -11.19 -8.13 -9.83
N ALA A 153 -12.06 -8.70 -9.00
CA ALA A 153 -12.11 -10.16 -8.81
C ALA A 153 -12.51 -10.90 -10.10
N TYR A 154 -13.43 -10.36 -10.87
CA TYR A 154 -13.80 -10.90 -12.18
C TYR A 154 -12.67 -10.76 -13.21
N ASP A 155 -11.93 -9.63 -13.19
CA ASP A 155 -10.76 -9.45 -14.05
C ASP A 155 -9.68 -10.50 -13.78
N TYR A 156 -9.40 -10.84 -12.53
CA TYR A 156 -8.46 -11.91 -12.16
C TYR A 156 -8.87 -13.27 -12.73
N GLN A 157 -10.17 -13.51 -12.94
CA GLN A 157 -10.69 -14.73 -13.57
C GLN A 157 -10.79 -14.61 -15.11
N GLY A 158 -10.39 -13.48 -15.69
CA GLY A 158 -10.53 -13.21 -17.13
C GLY A 158 -11.98 -12.96 -17.57
N ASN A 159 -12.91 -12.82 -16.63
CA ASN A 159 -14.33 -12.55 -16.91
C ASN A 159 -14.58 -11.04 -17.07
N TYR A 160 -14.06 -10.47 -18.15
CA TYR A 160 -14.14 -9.05 -18.43
C TYR A 160 -15.58 -8.52 -18.65
N ALA A 161 -16.52 -9.39 -18.99
CA ALA A 161 -17.92 -8.99 -19.15
C ALA A 161 -18.56 -8.63 -17.81
N ASP A 162 -18.45 -9.52 -16.82
CA ASP A 162 -18.96 -9.29 -15.47
C ASP A 162 -18.15 -8.20 -14.75
N ALA A 163 -16.84 -8.09 -15.01
CA ALA A 163 -16.03 -6.99 -14.50
C ALA A 163 -16.56 -5.63 -14.94
N ARG A 164 -16.84 -5.44 -16.24
CA ARG A 164 -17.40 -4.19 -16.76
C ARG A 164 -18.77 -3.86 -16.17
N GLU A 165 -19.63 -4.87 -15.99
CA GLU A 165 -20.94 -4.68 -15.36
C GLU A 165 -20.78 -4.20 -13.89
N ALA A 166 -19.87 -4.82 -13.14
CA ALA A 166 -19.58 -4.44 -11.76
C ALA A 166 -19.03 -3.01 -11.66
N TYR A 167 -18.11 -2.62 -12.54
CA TYR A 167 -17.61 -1.24 -12.61
C TYR A 167 -18.70 -0.24 -13.03
N ALA A 168 -19.59 -0.60 -13.96
CA ALA A 168 -20.70 0.25 -14.33
C ALA A 168 -21.64 0.51 -13.14
N GLN A 169 -21.97 -0.52 -12.37
CA GLN A 169 -22.74 -0.38 -11.13
C GLN A 169 -22.00 0.48 -10.11
N ALA A 170 -20.69 0.32 -9.95
CA ALA A 170 -19.86 1.14 -9.06
C ALA A 170 -19.89 2.63 -9.47
N LEU A 171 -19.86 2.94 -10.77
CA LEU A 171 -19.95 4.31 -11.29
C LEU A 171 -21.35 4.90 -11.17
N ILE A 172 -22.41 4.08 -11.15
CA ILE A 172 -23.76 4.56 -10.80
C ILE A 172 -23.81 4.96 -9.33
N ALA A 173 -23.19 4.17 -8.45
CA ALA A 173 -23.14 4.45 -7.00
C ALA A 173 -22.22 5.63 -6.65
N SER A 174 -21.12 5.80 -7.38
CA SER A 174 -20.15 6.88 -7.20
C SER A 174 -19.70 7.44 -8.56
N PRO A 175 -20.45 8.38 -9.14
CA PRO A 175 -20.16 8.93 -10.46
C PRO A 175 -18.77 9.59 -10.52
N SER A 176 -18.06 9.34 -11.62
CA SER A 176 -16.71 9.87 -11.87
C SER A 176 -15.67 9.54 -10.80
N ASN A 177 -15.87 8.50 -10.00
CA ASN A 177 -14.91 8.06 -8.99
C ASN A 177 -13.59 7.64 -9.68
N PRO A 178 -12.46 8.33 -9.41
CA PRO A 178 -11.21 8.07 -10.13
C PRO A 178 -10.62 6.68 -9.84
N THR A 179 -10.91 6.10 -8.68
CA THR A 179 -10.48 4.72 -8.36
C THR A 179 -11.23 3.70 -9.22
N VAL A 180 -12.55 3.88 -9.37
CA VAL A 180 -13.36 2.99 -10.20
C VAL A 180 -12.99 3.14 -11.67
N LEU A 181 -12.84 4.38 -12.15
CA LEU A 181 -12.40 4.66 -13.52
C LEU A 181 -11.02 4.06 -13.80
N ASN A 182 -10.08 4.15 -12.86
CA ASN A 182 -8.78 3.53 -12.98
C ASN A 182 -8.86 2.01 -13.14
N ASN A 183 -9.67 1.35 -12.32
CA ASN A 183 -9.83 -0.11 -12.37
C ASN A 183 -10.54 -0.54 -13.67
N LEU A 184 -11.59 0.16 -14.08
CA LEU A 184 -12.26 -0.06 -15.36
C LEU A 184 -11.28 0.06 -16.54
N ALA A 185 -10.45 1.09 -16.54
CA ALA A 185 -9.47 1.29 -17.60
C ALA A 185 -8.43 0.15 -17.68
N LEU A 186 -7.94 -0.32 -16.52
CA LEU A 186 -7.04 -1.46 -16.48
C LEU A 186 -7.71 -2.74 -16.99
N SER A 187 -8.99 -2.96 -16.67
CA SER A 187 -9.82 -4.03 -17.22
C SER A 187 -9.97 -3.93 -18.75
N GLN A 188 -10.25 -2.72 -19.26
CA GLN A 188 -10.33 -2.45 -20.71
C GLN A 188 -9.00 -2.77 -21.39
N ALA A 189 -7.87 -2.30 -20.83
CA ALA A 189 -6.55 -2.58 -21.37
C ALA A 189 -6.24 -4.08 -21.39
N SER A 190 -6.58 -4.80 -20.31
CA SER A 190 -6.39 -6.26 -20.21
C SER A 190 -7.26 -7.05 -21.19
N SER A 191 -8.43 -6.54 -21.50
CA SER A 191 -9.32 -7.13 -22.54
C SER A 191 -8.97 -6.71 -23.97
N GLY A 192 -7.92 -5.88 -24.17
CA GLY A 192 -7.44 -5.44 -25.48
C GLY A 192 -7.99 -4.10 -25.97
N ASP A 193 -8.88 -3.45 -25.22
CA ASP A 193 -9.41 -2.12 -25.54
C ASP A 193 -8.48 -1.02 -24.99
N LEU A 194 -7.33 -0.85 -25.61
CA LEU A 194 -6.32 0.14 -25.18
C LEU A 194 -6.82 1.58 -25.38
N ASP A 195 -7.60 1.84 -26.41
CA ASP A 195 -8.12 3.17 -26.70
C ASP A 195 -9.19 3.59 -25.68
N GLY A 196 -10.12 2.70 -25.38
CA GLY A 196 -11.11 2.89 -24.32
C GLY A 196 -10.43 3.09 -22.95
N ALA A 197 -9.42 2.29 -22.65
CA ALA A 197 -8.66 2.41 -21.40
C ALA A 197 -7.98 3.79 -21.23
N ILE A 198 -7.34 4.30 -22.28
CA ILE A 198 -6.73 5.63 -22.30
C ILE A 198 -7.80 6.72 -22.09
N ALA A 199 -8.92 6.65 -22.80
CA ALA A 199 -10.01 7.60 -22.66
C ALA A 199 -10.60 7.60 -21.24
N THR A 200 -10.77 6.41 -20.65
CA THR A 200 -11.28 6.25 -19.28
C THR A 200 -10.29 6.80 -18.24
N LEU A 201 -8.98 6.54 -18.39
CA LEU A 201 -7.96 7.13 -17.50
C LEU A 201 -7.86 8.64 -17.65
N GLN A 202 -8.07 9.18 -18.86
CA GLN A 202 -8.13 10.62 -19.05
C GLN A 202 -9.26 11.25 -18.22
N GLN A 203 -10.45 10.65 -18.22
CA GLN A 203 -11.55 11.09 -17.37
C GLN A 203 -11.22 10.97 -15.87
N ALA A 204 -10.46 9.93 -15.50
CA ALA A 204 -10.05 9.72 -14.11
C ALA A 204 -9.10 10.80 -13.62
N ILE A 205 -8.09 11.19 -14.42
CA ILE A 205 -7.10 12.21 -14.04
C ILE A 205 -7.66 13.63 -14.02
N ASP A 206 -8.80 13.87 -14.66
CA ASP A 206 -9.49 15.16 -14.63
C ASP A 206 -10.22 15.36 -13.29
N GLN A 207 -10.35 14.34 -12.46
CA GLN A 207 -10.95 14.45 -11.13
C GLN A 207 -9.95 15.01 -10.10
N PRO A 208 -10.36 15.92 -9.21
CA PRO A 208 -9.48 16.53 -8.20
C PRO A 208 -8.82 15.52 -7.25
N THR A 209 -9.45 14.36 -7.06
CA THR A 209 -9.00 13.29 -6.16
C THR A 209 -8.21 12.19 -6.88
N ALA A 210 -7.85 12.41 -8.16
CA ALA A 210 -7.05 11.46 -8.92
C ALA A 210 -5.66 11.25 -8.30
N SER A 211 -5.28 10.00 -8.14
CA SER A 211 -3.98 9.65 -7.56
C SER A 211 -2.83 9.79 -8.57
N ALA A 212 -1.59 9.91 -8.07
CA ALA A 212 -0.40 9.80 -8.90
C ALA A 212 -0.35 8.45 -9.65
N GLN A 213 -0.80 7.37 -9.00
CA GLN A 213 -0.88 6.04 -9.62
C GLN A 213 -1.75 6.04 -10.88
N THR A 214 -2.91 6.70 -10.85
CA THR A 214 -3.81 6.83 -12.02
C THR A 214 -3.09 7.50 -13.20
N ARG A 215 -2.32 8.58 -12.93
CA ARG A 215 -1.52 9.26 -13.96
C ARG A 215 -0.38 8.39 -14.49
N GLN A 216 0.27 7.60 -13.62
CA GLN A 216 1.31 6.66 -14.04
C GLN A 216 0.73 5.52 -14.90
N ASN A 217 -0.46 5.02 -14.57
CA ASN A 217 -1.16 4.03 -15.38
C ASN A 217 -1.50 4.59 -16.77
N LEU A 218 -1.98 5.85 -16.85
CA LEU A 218 -2.22 6.50 -18.14
C LEU A 218 -0.92 6.65 -18.94
N ALA A 219 0.18 7.07 -18.30
CA ALA A 219 1.47 7.18 -18.96
C ALA A 219 1.93 5.83 -19.54
N LEU A 220 1.78 4.75 -18.78
CA LEU A 220 2.08 3.40 -19.25
C LEU A 220 1.26 3.02 -20.49
N LEU A 221 -0.06 3.24 -20.46
CA LEU A 221 -0.93 2.91 -21.59
C LEU A 221 -0.63 3.78 -22.83
N MET A 222 -0.29 5.06 -22.66
CA MET A 222 0.17 5.92 -23.76
C MET A 222 1.46 5.39 -24.40
N ALA A 223 2.42 4.95 -23.58
CA ALA A 223 3.64 4.34 -24.10
C ALA A 223 3.35 3.03 -24.87
N LEU A 224 2.46 2.17 -24.36
CA LEU A 224 2.00 0.95 -25.04
C LEU A 224 1.31 1.27 -26.38
N LYS A 225 0.57 2.38 -26.45
CA LYS A 225 -0.05 2.85 -27.70
C LYS A 225 0.96 3.42 -28.71
N GLY A 226 2.21 3.65 -28.29
CA GLY A 226 3.27 4.13 -29.17
C GLY A 226 3.55 5.64 -29.05
N ASP A 227 3.06 6.31 -27.99
CA ASP A 227 3.35 7.71 -27.66
C ASP A 227 4.18 7.81 -26.37
N PRO A 228 5.49 7.50 -26.41
CA PRO A 228 6.35 7.59 -25.23
C PRO A 228 6.60 9.03 -24.79
N ASP A 229 6.48 10.01 -25.67
CA ASP A 229 6.72 11.41 -25.32
C ASP A 229 5.55 11.99 -24.50
N ALA A 230 4.30 11.60 -24.80
CA ALA A 230 3.16 11.94 -23.95
C ALA A 230 3.24 11.23 -22.59
N ALA A 231 3.65 9.96 -22.57
CA ALA A 231 3.89 9.20 -21.35
C ALA A 231 4.93 9.88 -20.43
N GLU A 232 6.06 10.32 -21.00
CA GLU A 232 7.11 11.04 -20.27
C GLU A 232 6.58 12.35 -19.67
N ARG A 233 5.90 13.19 -20.46
CA ARG A 233 5.33 14.46 -19.97
C ARG A 233 4.37 14.24 -18.80
N LEU A 234 3.61 13.17 -18.83
CA LEU A 234 2.66 12.85 -17.75
C LEU A 234 3.38 12.33 -16.49
N ALA A 235 4.34 11.43 -16.66
CA ALA A 235 5.10 10.85 -15.56
C ALA A 235 5.89 11.90 -14.75
N ARG A 236 6.45 12.92 -15.44
CA ARG A 236 7.21 14.01 -14.81
C ARG A 236 6.40 14.89 -13.87
N LYS A 237 5.07 14.83 -13.90
CA LYS A 237 4.22 15.61 -12.97
C LYS A 237 4.31 15.14 -11.52
N ASP A 238 4.56 13.86 -11.31
CA ASP A 238 4.48 13.23 -9.99
C ASP A 238 5.80 12.64 -9.50
N LEU A 239 6.77 12.45 -10.39
CA LEU A 239 8.00 11.74 -10.08
C LEU A 239 9.20 12.69 -9.99
N PRO A 240 10.15 12.42 -9.10
CA PRO A 240 11.46 13.07 -9.13
C PRO A 240 12.12 12.89 -10.51
N PRO A 241 12.93 13.85 -10.98
CA PRO A 241 13.51 13.82 -12.32
C PRO A 241 14.25 12.53 -12.65
N GLU A 242 15.05 12.01 -11.73
CA GLU A 242 15.82 10.77 -11.92
C GLU A 242 14.91 9.54 -12.12
N VAL A 243 13.83 9.46 -11.36
CA VAL A 243 12.84 8.36 -11.49
C VAL A 243 12.07 8.51 -12.79
N ALA A 244 11.70 9.73 -13.16
CA ALA A 244 11.02 10.01 -14.42
C ALA A 244 11.91 9.67 -15.64
N ASP A 245 13.20 9.91 -15.56
CA ASP A 245 14.16 9.58 -16.63
C ASP A 245 14.32 8.05 -16.80
N ASN A 246 14.36 7.30 -15.70
CA ASN A 246 14.36 5.84 -15.73
C ASN A 246 13.06 5.28 -16.34
N ASN A 247 11.91 5.83 -15.95
CA ASN A 247 10.62 5.47 -16.53
C ASN A 247 10.54 5.78 -18.02
N ASN A 248 11.13 6.89 -18.47
CA ASN A 248 11.17 7.26 -19.87
C ASN A 248 11.92 6.23 -20.74
N ALA A 249 13.06 5.73 -20.27
CA ALA A 249 13.77 4.64 -20.96
C ALA A 249 12.87 3.40 -21.11
N TYR A 250 12.13 3.04 -20.06
CA TYR A 250 11.16 1.95 -20.08
C TYR A 250 10.00 2.23 -21.06
N PHE A 251 9.40 3.43 -21.05
CA PHE A 251 8.33 3.82 -21.97
C PHE A 251 8.76 3.72 -23.45
N ARG A 252 9.98 4.17 -23.76
CA ARG A 252 10.53 4.04 -25.12
C ARG A 252 10.75 2.58 -25.51
N MET A 253 11.22 1.76 -24.59
CA MET A 253 11.41 0.32 -24.81
C MET A 253 10.09 -0.38 -25.13
N ILE A 254 9.05 -0.20 -24.32
CA ILE A 254 7.75 -0.86 -24.53
C ILE A 254 7.04 -0.33 -25.78
N SER A 255 7.16 0.98 -26.08
CA SER A 255 6.62 1.58 -27.31
C SER A 255 7.26 0.97 -28.57
N ASN A 256 8.58 0.78 -28.55
CA ASN A 256 9.29 0.14 -29.65
C ASN A 256 8.90 -1.33 -29.82
N ALA A 257 8.75 -2.05 -28.71
CA ALA A 257 8.28 -3.44 -28.73
C ALA A 257 6.85 -3.57 -29.27
N ALA A 258 5.94 -2.69 -28.86
CA ALA A 258 4.57 -2.65 -29.36
C ALA A 258 4.51 -2.35 -30.87
N LYS A 259 5.29 -1.39 -31.35
CA LYS A 259 5.40 -1.07 -32.79
C LYS A 259 5.98 -2.24 -33.58
N ALA A 260 6.98 -2.94 -33.06
CA ALA A 260 7.57 -4.10 -33.71
C ALA A 260 6.58 -5.26 -33.80
N ALA A 261 5.80 -5.50 -32.71
CA ALA A 261 4.76 -6.52 -32.68
C ALA A 261 3.63 -6.22 -33.71
N ALA A 262 3.21 -4.96 -33.83
CA ALA A 262 2.22 -4.52 -34.79
C ALA A 262 2.71 -4.61 -36.26
N ALA A 263 4.00 -4.49 -36.52
CA ALA A 263 4.62 -4.59 -37.84
C ALA A 263 4.95 -6.04 -38.24
N ALA A 264 4.91 -6.99 -37.30
CA ALA A 264 5.18 -8.39 -37.61
C ALA A 264 4.06 -8.98 -38.49
N PRO A 265 4.39 -9.71 -39.55
CA PRO A 265 3.37 -10.40 -40.37
C PRO A 265 2.64 -11.42 -39.47
N PRO A 266 1.33 -11.64 -39.69
CA PRO A 266 0.58 -12.64 -38.95
C PRO A 266 1.33 -13.98 -39.06
N ALA A 267 1.55 -14.64 -37.93
CA ALA A 267 2.21 -15.94 -37.90
C ALA A 267 1.50 -16.86 -38.85
N GLY A 268 2.20 -17.24 -39.93
CA GLY A 268 1.63 -17.98 -41.04
C GLY A 268 0.93 -19.24 -40.54
N GLY A 269 -0.37 -19.33 -40.79
CA GLY A 269 -1.07 -20.58 -40.70
C GLY A 269 -0.39 -21.55 -41.65
N SER A 270 0.28 -22.55 -41.09
CA SER A 270 0.75 -23.70 -41.86
C SER A 270 -0.48 -24.30 -42.53
N ALA A 271 -0.64 -24.02 -43.83
CA ALA A 271 -1.55 -24.78 -44.66
C ALA A 271 -1.09 -26.23 -44.58
N VAL A 272 -1.83 -27.01 -43.81
CA VAL A 272 -1.78 -28.48 -43.94
C VAL A 272 -2.45 -28.80 -45.26
N GLN A 273 -1.62 -29.16 -46.27
CA GLN A 273 -2.07 -29.84 -47.47
C GLN A 273 -2.26 -31.31 -47.16
#